data_2731d7124e76d0642c180a0d31a2a7a7
#
_entry.id   2731d7124e76d0642c180a0d31a2a7a7
#
_cell.length_a   1.000
_cell.length_b   1.000
_cell.length_c   1.000
_cell.angle_alpha   90.00
_cell.angle_beta   90.00
_cell.angle_gamma   90.00
#
_symmetry.space_group_name_H-M   'P 1'
#
loop_
_entity.id
_entity.type
_entity.pdbx_description
1 polymer ?
#
loop_
_entity_poly.entity_id
_entity_poly.type
_entity_poly.pdbx_seq_one_letter_code
_entity_poly.pdbx_strand_id
1 'polypeptide(L)'
;MTSSKPALVSGRNARKAFLGCMALAIAGTSAAQTNTDNYPHIGFISIGGAQKYASAFQTYAAKFQMVIIGGDWEAWQAGAGYSKEKVISSIKTQSFVHTHVFQYVNLNSLYNSTYASHNGFPHWYNQVSARNWWLHPTTTIGTPVTDPQSAQRWLVDMGPNVPVDPSTALGPYQWGAKFVNDLFHLGRYSGTSSSPSLDGFFLDAVMIDPGNGGSGGNGDWERIGTTQAHNAPTTYQAVMTGERSFYTYLSTAWPGSVQLGNSGQHFGAAVAGSYKSTDPTLYTQILAGTATLSGAMQGGDFEHMMGKSSSVETWGGSAAMQQQYRTAMLNFAGAKMMLFNHDNVQANGSDPVTFNSYGQPSSWSAAWQGARYGITAALMNNGYYFANSGAYDEETTSNHRWFDEYDNAGAGVGYLGQPVGGSLGNPQSGAWSNGVWMREFSKGVVLWNPKGNGARTVNVGGLLSPHGHAGLRHIAGKQDTVTNNGRAVTTVTLRDRDGVILLWTAP
;
A
#
# COMPACT_ATOMS: atom_id res chain seq x y z
N MET A 1 42.34 -63.55 44.30
CA MET A 1 41.09 -64.24 44.09
C MET A 1 40.05 -63.48 44.90
N THR A 2 39.30 -62.66 44.31
CA THR A 2 37.90 -62.29 44.67
C THR A 2 37.53 -61.12 43.72
N SER A 3 36.62 -61.43 42.86
CA SER A 3 35.97 -60.57 41.90
C SER A 3 35.01 -59.66 42.60
N SER A 4 35.09 -58.34 42.39
CA SER A 4 34.01 -57.38 42.73
C SER A 4 33.50 -56.73 41.49
N LYS A 5 32.23 -56.94 41.18
CA LYS A 5 31.46 -56.31 40.13
C LYS A 5 31.11 -54.85 40.52
N PRO A 6 31.16 -53.88 39.62
CA PRO A 6 30.59 -52.58 39.91
C PRO A 6 29.08 -52.57 39.67
N ALA A 7 28.36 -51.85 40.53
CA ALA A 7 26.93 -51.67 40.55
C ALA A 7 26.46 -50.72 39.40
N LEU A 8 25.40 -51.14 38.71
CA LEU A 8 24.64 -50.32 37.80
C LEU A 8 23.80 -49.28 38.58
N VAL A 9 24.12 -47.99 38.42
CA VAL A 9 23.27 -46.89 38.84
C VAL A 9 22.23 -46.62 37.73
N SER A 10 20.98 -46.88 38.04
CA SER A 10 19.82 -46.66 37.15
C SER A 10 19.57 -45.15 36.91
N GLY A 11 19.87 -44.68 35.72
CA GLY A 11 19.47 -43.38 35.27
C GLY A 11 17.97 -43.34 34.87
N ARG A 12 17.11 -43.06 35.81
CA ARG A 12 15.68 -42.74 35.59
C ARG A 12 15.44 -41.33 36.13
N ASN A 13 15.78 -40.28 35.40
CA ASN A 13 15.27 -38.92 35.66
C ASN A 13 15.72 -37.88 34.61
N ALA A 14 15.89 -38.26 33.35
CA ALA A 14 16.21 -37.31 32.26
C ALA A 14 15.21 -37.35 31.09
N ARG A 15 13.91 -37.59 31.37
CA ARG A 15 12.85 -37.57 30.33
C ARG A 15 11.57 -36.89 30.81
N LYS A 16 11.67 -35.74 31.48
CA LYS A 16 10.47 -34.91 31.79
C LYS A 16 10.68 -33.44 31.64
N ALA A 17 11.44 -33.01 30.65
CA ALA A 17 11.62 -31.57 30.34
C ALA A 17 11.57 -31.23 28.86
N PHE A 18 10.93 -32.07 28.02
CA PHE A 18 10.81 -31.77 26.56
C PHE A 18 9.42 -32.06 25.99
N LEU A 19 8.38 -31.94 26.81
CA LEU A 19 6.98 -32.07 26.35
C LEU A 19 6.15 -30.92 26.91
N GLY A 20 6.44 -29.70 26.44
CA GLY A 20 5.73 -28.55 26.94
C GLY A 20 5.71 -27.34 26.01
N CYS A 21 5.98 -27.49 24.70
CA CYS A 21 5.84 -26.43 23.72
C CYS A 21 5.48 -26.92 22.30
N MET A 22 4.65 -27.97 22.23
CA MET A 22 3.79 -28.13 21.05
C MET A 22 2.41 -27.59 21.44
N ALA A 23 2.34 -26.29 21.67
CA ALA A 23 1.08 -25.57 21.62
C ALA A 23 0.61 -25.62 20.18
N LEU A 24 -0.53 -26.25 19.98
CA LEU A 24 -1.34 -26.30 18.80
C LEU A 24 -1.31 -24.91 18.10
N ALA A 25 -0.58 -24.79 17.02
CA ALA A 25 -0.91 -23.85 15.99
C ALA A 25 -2.20 -24.37 15.33
N ILE A 26 -3.32 -24.15 15.98
CA ILE A 26 -4.59 -24.03 15.30
C ILE A 26 -4.38 -22.78 14.45
N ALA A 27 -3.99 -22.99 13.19
CA ALA A 27 -4.20 -22.02 12.15
C ALA A 27 -5.72 -21.81 12.11
N GLY A 28 -6.19 -20.88 12.94
CA GLY A 28 -7.46 -20.25 12.70
C GLY A 28 -7.31 -19.67 11.30
N THR A 29 -7.90 -20.32 10.32
CA THR A 29 -8.20 -19.70 9.04
C THR A 29 -9.13 -18.56 9.39
N SER A 30 -8.55 -17.37 9.66
CA SER A 30 -9.31 -16.15 9.61
C SER A 30 -9.95 -16.18 8.22
N ALA A 31 -11.27 -16.25 8.17
CA ALA A 31 -11.99 -16.19 6.92
C ALA A 31 -11.41 -14.96 6.19
N ALA A 32 -10.79 -15.20 5.02
CA ALA A 32 -10.15 -14.15 4.26
C ALA A 32 -11.22 -13.08 4.06
N GLN A 33 -11.01 -11.90 4.62
CA GLN A 33 -11.92 -10.78 4.46
C GLN A 33 -11.94 -10.47 2.97
N THR A 34 -13.03 -10.81 2.31
CA THR A 34 -13.22 -10.51 0.90
C THR A 34 -13.68 -9.07 0.78
N ASN A 35 -13.00 -8.30 -0.05
CA ASN A 35 -13.44 -6.95 -0.38
C ASN A 35 -14.76 -7.04 -1.16
N THR A 36 -15.82 -6.51 -0.56
CA THR A 36 -17.17 -6.50 -1.14
C THR A 36 -17.61 -5.11 -1.61
N ASP A 37 -16.71 -4.13 -1.55
CA ASP A 37 -16.99 -2.76 -1.98
C ASP A 37 -17.38 -2.73 -3.46
N ASN A 38 -18.35 -1.88 -3.79
CA ASN A 38 -18.73 -1.65 -5.17
C ASN A 38 -17.75 -0.70 -5.87
N TYR A 39 -17.60 -0.87 -7.18
CA TYR A 39 -16.70 -0.08 -8.01
C TYR A 39 -17.35 1.21 -8.55
N PRO A 40 -16.56 2.25 -8.87
CA PRO A 40 -15.10 2.27 -8.77
C PRO A 40 -14.61 2.25 -7.33
N HIS A 41 -13.44 1.65 -7.11
CA HIS A 41 -12.73 1.74 -5.86
C HIS A 41 -11.87 3.01 -5.86
N ILE A 42 -12.03 3.86 -4.86
CA ILE A 42 -11.25 5.08 -4.68
C ILE A 42 -10.61 5.10 -3.30
N GLY A 43 -9.36 5.58 -3.24
CA GLY A 43 -8.59 5.66 -2.02
C GLY A 43 -8.01 7.05 -1.80
N PHE A 44 -7.53 7.28 -0.60
CA PHE A 44 -6.96 8.54 -0.16
C PHE A 44 -5.86 8.28 0.86
N ILE A 45 -4.75 9.01 0.76
CA ILE A 45 -3.68 9.02 1.75
C ILE A 45 -3.38 10.44 2.19
N SER A 46 -3.32 10.67 3.49
CA SER A 46 -2.89 11.92 4.11
C SER A 46 -2.00 11.62 5.30
N ILE A 47 -0.72 11.92 5.18
CA ILE A 47 0.29 11.60 6.20
C ILE A 47 0.71 12.80 7.04
N GLY A 48 0.23 13.99 6.77
CA GLY A 48 0.59 15.22 7.46
C GLY A 48 -0.44 15.71 8.51
N GLY A 49 -0.10 16.70 9.19
CA GLY A 49 -0.63 17.77 10.01
C GLY A 49 -1.92 17.70 10.80
N ALA A 50 -2.26 18.87 11.31
CA ALA A 50 -3.39 19.11 12.22
C ALA A 50 -4.76 19.13 11.52
N GLN A 51 -4.80 19.08 10.18
CA GLN A 51 -6.05 19.30 9.41
C GLN A 51 -7.03 18.14 9.51
N LYS A 52 -6.56 16.92 9.83
CA LYS A 52 -7.42 15.76 10.09
C LYS A 52 -8.44 15.99 11.21
N TYR A 53 -8.20 16.98 12.07
CA TYR A 53 -9.15 17.39 13.10
C TYR A 53 -10.27 18.27 12.56
N ALA A 54 -10.10 18.87 11.38
CA ALA A 54 -11.12 19.69 10.76
C ALA A 54 -12.28 18.83 10.23
N SER A 55 -13.50 19.26 10.50
CA SER A 55 -14.71 18.57 10.01
C SER A 55 -14.74 18.47 8.48
N ALA A 56 -14.24 19.49 7.79
CA ALA A 56 -14.14 19.50 6.33
C ALA A 56 -13.26 18.35 5.80
N PHE A 57 -12.09 18.10 6.44
CA PHE A 57 -11.23 16.97 6.11
C PHE A 57 -11.95 15.63 6.35
N GLN A 58 -12.58 15.48 7.51
CA GLN A 58 -13.27 14.24 7.86
C GLN A 58 -14.44 13.95 6.91
N THR A 59 -15.20 14.97 6.53
CA THR A 59 -16.26 14.85 5.52
C THR A 59 -15.72 14.50 4.14
N TYR A 60 -14.56 15.03 3.76
CA TYR A 60 -13.91 14.68 2.50
C TYR A 60 -13.41 13.24 2.53
N ALA A 61 -12.66 12.85 3.56
CA ALA A 61 -12.13 11.50 3.73
C ALA A 61 -13.23 10.43 3.76
N ALA A 62 -14.39 10.76 4.34
CA ALA A 62 -15.56 9.88 4.41
C ALA A 62 -16.16 9.51 3.04
N LYS A 63 -15.77 10.16 1.96
CA LYS A 63 -16.20 9.83 0.59
C LYS A 63 -15.40 8.69 -0.03
N PHE A 64 -14.23 8.36 0.51
CA PHE A 64 -13.35 7.33 -0.01
C PHE A 64 -13.61 5.99 0.69
N GLN A 65 -13.43 4.91 -0.04
CA GLN A 65 -13.55 3.55 0.50
C GLN A 65 -12.30 3.10 1.24
N MET A 66 -11.13 3.64 0.88
CA MET A 66 -9.84 3.36 1.54
C MET A 66 -9.19 4.68 1.95
N VAL A 67 -8.90 4.83 3.24
CA VAL A 67 -8.29 6.05 3.80
C VAL A 67 -7.09 5.67 4.64
N ILE A 68 -5.91 6.20 4.30
CA ILE A 68 -4.70 6.06 5.09
C ILE A 68 -4.41 7.42 5.72
N ILE A 69 -4.39 7.48 7.05
CA ILE A 69 -4.12 8.70 7.81
C ILE A 69 -2.83 8.59 8.59
N GLY A 70 -2.03 9.63 8.53
CA GLY A 70 -0.76 9.73 9.24
C GLY A 70 -0.65 10.95 10.14
N GLY A 71 0.58 11.32 10.47
CA GLY A 71 0.93 12.45 11.30
C GLY A 71 0.45 12.34 12.75
N ASP A 72 1.07 12.98 13.71
CA ASP A 72 0.75 12.93 15.15
C ASP A 72 0.55 11.51 15.70
N TRP A 73 1.48 10.89 15.74
CA TRP A 73 2.02 9.63 16.16
C TRP A 73 1.59 9.25 17.59
N GLU A 74 2.44 9.36 18.59
CA GLU A 74 2.07 9.08 19.98
C GLU A 74 1.25 10.20 20.61
N ALA A 75 1.61 11.43 20.30
CA ALA A 75 0.92 12.61 20.83
C ALA A 75 -0.13 13.11 19.82
N TRP A 76 -1.16 12.34 19.57
CA TRP A 76 -2.40 12.94 19.09
C TRP A 76 -2.83 13.95 20.14
N GLN A 77 -2.77 15.23 19.78
CA GLN A 77 -2.88 16.34 20.72
C GLN A 77 -4.08 16.18 21.66
N ALA A 78 -3.78 15.73 22.86
CA ALA A 78 -4.78 15.56 23.90
C ALA A 78 -5.39 16.92 24.37
N GLY A 79 -4.88 18.05 23.88
CA GLY A 79 -5.27 19.37 24.33
C GLY A 79 -6.51 19.99 23.66
N ALA A 80 -6.97 19.49 22.51
CA ALA A 80 -8.04 20.12 21.73
C ALA A 80 -9.39 19.37 21.77
N GLY A 81 -9.56 18.41 22.65
CA GLY A 81 -10.80 17.60 22.71
C GLY A 81 -10.94 16.60 21.56
N TYR A 82 -9.85 16.36 20.83
CA TYR A 82 -9.79 15.38 19.75
C TYR A 82 -9.06 14.13 20.22
N SER A 83 -9.62 12.97 19.92
CA SER A 83 -8.93 11.68 20.03
C SER A 83 -8.86 11.03 18.66
N LYS A 84 -7.91 10.11 18.48
CA LYS A 84 -7.81 9.29 17.24
C LYS A 84 -9.16 8.66 16.92
N GLU A 85 -9.75 8.00 17.90
CA GLU A 85 -11.04 7.33 17.75
C GLU A 85 -12.14 8.31 17.31
N LYS A 86 -12.15 9.53 17.84
CA LYS A 86 -13.15 10.53 17.46
C LYS A 86 -13.03 10.94 16.00
N VAL A 87 -11.80 11.10 15.48
CA VAL A 87 -11.55 11.40 14.07
C VAL A 87 -11.96 10.22 13.19
N ILE A 88 -11.51 9.02 13.52
CA ILE A 88 -11.77 7.81 12.74
C ILE A 88 -13.27 7.47 12.74
N SER A 89 -13.89 7.51 13.92
CA SER A 89 -15.31 7.30 14.09
C SER A 89 -16.16 8.34 13.33
N SER A 90 -15.71 9.61 13.34
CA SER A 90 -16.36 10.67 12.56
C SER A 90 -16.29 10.41 11.05
N ILE A 91 -15.12 10.00 10.53
CA ILE A 91 -15.00 9.63 9.11
C ILE A 91 -15.97 8.48 8.78
N LYS A 92 -15.94 7.41 9.56
CA LYS A 92 -16.80 6.23 9.32
C LYS A 92 -18.28 6.52 9.46
N THR A 93 -18.67 7.35 10.42
CA THR A 93 -20.10 7.72 10.64
C THR A 93 -20.64 8.62 9.52
N GLN A 94 -19.79 9.48 8.95
CA GLN A 94 -20.17 10.34 7.83
C GLN A 94 -20.11 9.62 6.47
N SER A 95 -19.54 8.41 6.44
CA SER A 95 -19.34 7.67 5.20
C SER A 95 -20.67 7.23 4.58
N PHE A 96 -20.85 7.54 3.31
CA PHE A 96 -21.93 7.00 2.45
C PHE A 96 -21.50 5.70 1.76
N VAL A 97 -20.25 5.30 1.96
CA VAL A 97 -19.61 4.09 1.46
C VAL A 97 -18.99 3.37 2.65
N HIS A 98 -18.65 2.11 2.50
CA HIS A 98 -17.90 1.41 3.54
C HIS A 98 -16.45 1.91 3.55
N THR A 99 -16.14 2.90 4.40
CA THR A 99 -14.80 3.48 4.50
C THR A 99 -13.92 2.67 5.44
N HIS A 100 -12.83 2.12 4.89
CA HIS A 100 -11.75 1.50 5.64
C HIS A 100 -10.71 2.57 6.01
N VAL A 101 -10.35 2.66 7.29
CA VAL A 101 -9.40 3.65 7.80
C VAL A 101 -8.17 2.96 8.38
N PHE A 102 -6.99 3.31 7.86
CA PHE A 102 -5.70 2.75 8.25
C PHE A 102 -4.80 3.81 8.87
N GLN A 103 -4.04 3.41 9.89
CA GLN A 103 -3.01 4.27 10.47
C GLN A 103 -1.70 4.08 9.72
N TYR A 104 -1.16 5.17 9.19
CA TYR A 104 0.21 5.23 8.66
C TYR A 104 1.24 5.09 9.78
N VAL A 105 2.24 4.27 9.56
CA VAL A 105 3.34 4.00 10.50
C VAL A 105 4.65 3.91 9.74
N ASN A 106 5.69 4.60 10.22
CA ASN A 106 7.07 4.42 9.73
C ASN A 106 7.97 4.08 10.92
N LEU A 107 8.60 2.91 10.90
CA LEU A 107 9.45 2.41 11.98
C LEU A 107 10.92 2.25 11.57
N ASN A 108 11.23 2.35 10.29
CA ASN A 108 12.54 1.97 9.73
C ASN A 108 13.58 3.08 9.81
N SER A 109 13.11 4.34 9.84
CA SER A 109 13.96 5.52 9.79
C SER A 109 13.50 6.53 10.82
N LEU A 110 14.36 6.87 11.78
CA LEU A 110 14.05 7.76 12.88
C LEU A 110 15.03 8.93 12.90
N TYR A 111 14.54 10.09 13.30
CA TYR A 111 15.42 11.25 13.52
C TYR A 111 16.53 10.89 14.51
N ASN A 112 17.76 11.31 14.19
CA ASN A 112 18.93 11.05 15.00
C ASN A 112 18.88 11.80 16.36
N SER A 113 19.87 11.58 17.20
CA SER A 113 19.90 12.17 18.55
C SER A 113 19.80 13.70 18.60
N THR A 114 20.31 14.40 17.56
CA THR A 114 20.23 15.86 17.45
C THR A 114 18.79 16.33 17.21
N TYR A 115 18.01 15.53 16.50
CA TYR A 115 16.62 15.84 16.12
C TYR A 115 15.61 14.90 16.81
N ALA A 116 15.98 14.28 17.93
CA ALA A 116 15.15 13.28 18.60
C ALA A 116 13.74 13.77 18.96
N SER A 117 13.58 15.07 19.25
CA SER A 117 12.27 15.70 19.52
C SER A 117 11.32 15.72 18.32
N HIS A 118 11.81 15.49 17.11
CA HIS A 118 11.00 15.42 15.90
C HIS A 118 10.44 14.00 15.64
N ASN A 119 10.85 13.00 16.45
CA ASN A 119 10.31 11.66 16.31
C ASN A 119 8.84 11.62 16.74
N GLY A 120 7.98 11.26 15.83
CA GLY A 120 6.55 11.10 16.09
C GLY A 120 6.23 9.95 17.04
N PHE A 121 7.19 9.03 17.25
CA PHE A 121 7.09 7.88 18.15
C PHE A 121 8.20 7.88 19.20
N PRO A 122 8.18 8.76 20.21
CA PRO A 122 9.24 8.84 21.22
C PRO A 122 9.45 7.54 21.98
N HIS A 123 8.41 6.76 22.29
CA HIS A 123 8.59 5.46 22.94
C HIS A 123 9.33 4.46 22.05
N TRP A 124 9.04 4.46 20.74
CA TRP A 124 9.76 3.63 19.79
C TRP A 124 11.22 4.05 19.67
N TYR A 125 11.49 5.36 19.53
CA TYR A 125 12.84 5.89 19.51
C TYR A 125 13.64 5.53 20.76
N ASN A 126 13.05 5.67 21.94
CA ASN A 126 13.69 5.33 23.21
C ASN A 126 13.97 3.82 23.31
N GLN A 127 13.09 2.98 22.82
CA GLN A 127 13.29 1.53 22.81
C GLN A 127 14.45 1.15 21.87
N VAL A 128 14.46 1.69 20.63
CA VAL A 128 15.54 1.48 19.67
C VAL A 128 16.90 1.90 20.26
N SER A 129 16.93 3.07 20.90
CA SER A 129 18.16 3.61 21.52
C SER A 129 18.60 2.78 22.73
N ALA A 130 17.70 2.42 23.62
CA ALA A 130 18.01 1.65 24.84
C ALA A 130 18.48 0.22 24.53
N ARG A 131 18.05 -0.36 23.41
CA ARG A 131 18.42 -1.71 22.99
C ARG A 131 19.54 -1.73 21.95
N ASN A 132 20.02 -0.57 21.51
CA ASN A 132 20.96 -0.45 20.39
C ASN A 132 20.47 -1.17 19.14
N TRP A 133 19.23 -0.92 18.74
CA TRP A 133 18.63 -1.46 17.52
C TRP A 133 18.91 -0.60 16.29
N TRP A 134 19.86 0.32 16.39
CA TRP A 134 20.33 1.07 15.25
C TRP A 134 21.13 0.19 14.30
N LEU A 135 21.00 0.43 13.00
CA LEU A 135 21.90 -0.14 12.03
C LEU A 135 23.28 0.54 12.18
N HIS A 136 24.32 -0.27 12.31
CA HIS A 136 25.69 0.20 12.39
C HIS A 136 26.49 -0.26 11.17
N PRO A 137 27.57 0.48 10.79
CA PRO A 137 28.47 0.04 9.69
C PRO A 137 29.13 -1.31 9.96
N THR A 138 29.39 -1.61 11.24
CA THR A 138 29.93 -2.90 11.74
C THR A 138 29.29 -3.19 13.09
N THR A 139 29.54 -4.40 13.66
CA THR A 139 29.09 -4.73 15.02
C THR A 139 29.68 -3.83 16.10
N THR A 140 30.71 -3.06 15.80
CA THR A 140 31.29 -2.09 16.71
C THR A 140 30.31 -0.95 16.93
N ILE A 141 30.01 -0.63 18.17
CA ILE A 141 29.15 0.49 18.57
C ILE A 141 29.82 1.78 18.08
N GLY A 142 29.31 2.34 17.02
CA GLY A 142 29.72 3.59 16.40
C GLY A 142 28.50 4.45 16.08
N THR A 143 28.71 5.49 15.28
CA THR A 143 27.58 6.28 14.76
C THR A 143 26.70 5.39 13.90
N PRO A 144 25.36 5.37 14.12
CA PRO A 144 24.43 4.62 13.29
C PRO A 144 24.49 5.03 11.81
N VAL A 145 24.08 4.13 10.95
CA VAL A 145 23.97 4.39 9.50
C VAL A 145 22.92 5.44 9.25
N THR A 146 23.31 6.49 8.52
CA THR A 146 22.39 7.57 8.13
C THR A 146 21.43 7.08 7.04
N ASP A 147 20.16 7.48 7.14
CA ASP A 147 19.18 7.26 6.11
C ASP A 147 19.60 7.99 4.82
N PRO A 148 19.73 7.30 3.68
CA PRO A 148 20.14 7.92 2.42
C PRO A 148 19.19 9.00 1.92
N GLN A 149 17.95 8.99 2.39
CA GLN A 149 16.95 10.01 2.05
C GLN A 149 17.00 11.24 2.96
N SER A 150 17.66 11.14 4.14
CA SER A 150 17.69 12.24 5.10
C SER A 150 18.88 12.17 6.03
N ALA A 151 19.81 13.12 5.89
CA ALA A 151 20.97 13.25 6.78
C ALA A 151 20.60 13.44 8.27
N GLN A 152 19.35 13.77 8.58
CA GLN A 152 18.83 13.96 9.93
C GLN A 152 18.32 12.68 10.57
N ARG A 153 18.29 11.56 9.83
CA ARG A 153 17.73 10.29 10.29
C ARG A 153 18.77 9.17 10.29
N TRP A 154 18.53 8.22 11.16
CA TRP A 154 19.27 6.96 11.24
C TRP A 154 18.36 5.80 10.91
N LEU A 155 18.93 4.76 10.30
CA LEU A 155 18.23 3.52 10.01
C LEU A 155 18.16 2.63 11.27
N VAL A 156 17.02 1.98 11.43
CA VAL A 156 16.82 0.94 12.44
C VAL A 156 17.19 -0.39 11.82
N ASP A 157 17.99 -1.17 12.54
CA ASP A 157 18.34 -2.53 12.14
C ASP A 157 17.19 -3.48 12.45
N MET A 158 16.59 -3.99 11.40
CA MET A 158 15.44 -4.86 11.45
C MET A 158 15.80 -6.33 11.17
N GLY A 159 17.10 -6.63 11.10
CA GLY A 159 17.60 -7.95 10.79
C GLY A 159 17.23 -9.02 11.85
N PRO A 160 17.27 -10.29 11.48
CA PRO A 160 16.86 -11.38 12.37
C PRO A 160 17.81 -11.62 13.53
N ASN A 161 19.07 -11.18 13.42
CA ASN A 161 20.11 -11.38 14.43
C ASN A 161 20.24 -10.21 15.42
N VAL A 162 19.37 -9.22 15.32
CA VAL A 162 19.32 -8.11 16.26
C VAL A 162 18.90 -8.62 17.63
N PRO A 163 19.58 -8.23 18.73
CA PRO A 163 19.23 -8.70 20.06
C PRO A 163 17.77 -8.42 20.41
N VAL A 164 17.08 -9.42 20.92
CA VAL A 164 15.70 -9.25 21.38
C VAL A 164 15.63 -8.41 22.65
N ASP A 165 14.51 -7.78 22.89
CA ASP A 165 14.20 -7.16 24.17
C ASP A 165 14.08 -8.25 25.25
N PRO A 166 14.91 -8.26 26.29
CA PRO A 166 14.92 -9.31 27.30
C PRO A 166 13.62 -9.39 28.12
N SER A 167 12.85 -8.31 28.16
CA SER A 167 11.58 -8.29 28.89
C SER A 167 10.41 -8.92 28.12
N THR A 168 10.46 -8.90 26.79
CA THR A 168 9.39 -9.39 25.92
C THR A 168 9.81 -10.54 25.01
N ALA A 169 11.11 -10.80 24.89
CA ALA A 169 11.71 -11.72 23.91
C ALA A 169 11.39 -11.38 22.44
N LEU A 170 11.04 -10.11 22.15
CA LEU A 170 10.71 -9.64 20.81
C LEU A 170 11.90 -8.93 20.17
N GLY A 171 12.15 -9.22 18.90
CA GLY A 171 13.06 -8.44 18.05
C GLY A 171 12.44 -7.10 17.62
N PRO A 172 13.21 -6.23 16.93
CA PRO A 172 12.78 -4.86 16.61
C PRO A 172 11.43 -4.78 15.92
N TYR A 173 11.23 -5.51 14.83
CA TYR A 173 9.96 -5.47 14.09
C TYR A 173 8.78 -6.01 14.87
N GLN A 174 8.96 -7.12 15.59
CA GLN A 174 7.89 -7.68 16.44
C GLN A 174 7.55 -6.73 17.58
N TRP A 175 8.56 -6.11 18.18
CA TRP A 175 8.34 -5.12 19.22
C TRP A 175 7.67 -3.86 18.67
N GLY A 176 8.07 -3.39 17.47
CA GLY A 176 7.41 -2.31 16.76
C GLY A 176 5.93 -2.63 16.46
N ALA A 177 5.64 -3.85 16.01
CA ALA A 177 4.27 -4.32 15.80
C ALA A 177 3.46 -4.34 17.11
N LYS A 178 4.06 -4.88 18.19
CA LYS A 178 3.46 -4.82 19.54
C LYS A 178 3.20 -3.38 19.95
N PHE A 179 4.17 -2.49 19.76
CA PHE A 179 4.07 -1.08 20.12
C PHE A 179 2.90 -0.39 19.40
N VAL A 180 2.79 -0.51 18.08
CA VAL A 180 1.70 0.12 17.34
C VAL A 180 0.35 -0.48 17.69
N ASN A 181 0.27 -1.77 17.94
CA ASN A 181 -0.94 -2.41 18.43
C ASN A 181 -1.33 -1.88 19.82
N ASP A 182 -0.40 -1.82 20.74
CA ASP A 182 -0.65 -1.32 22.10
C ASP A 182 -1.02 0.16 22.09
N LEU A 183 -0.38 0.96 21.22
CA LEU A 183 -0.64 2.39 21.11
C LEU A 183 -2.01 2.68 20.46
N PHE A 184 -2.24 2.15 19.27
CA PHE A 184 -3.38 2.55 18.46
C PHE A 184 -4.62 1.70 18.70
N HIS A 185 -4.48 0.40 18.88
CA HIS A 185 -5.62 -0.49 19.10
C HIS A 185 -6.02 -0.54 20.56
N LEU A 186 -5.07 -0.74 21.46
CA LEU A 186 -5.36 -1.00 22.88
C LEU A 186 -5.28 0.24 23.77
N GLY A 187 -4.68 1.34 23.33
CA GLY A 187 -4.52 2.57 24.10
C GLY A 187 -3.71 2.41 25.40
N ARG A 188 -2.69 1.55 25.39
CA ARG A 188 -1.95 1.15 26.61
C ARG A 188 -0.90 2.15 27.10
N TYR A 189 -0.54 3.15 26.29
CA TYR A 189 0.44 4.17 26.69
C TYR A 189 -0.24 5.37 27.33
N SER A 190 0.40 5.95 28.34
CA SER A 190 -0.12 7.13 29.05
C SER A 190 -0.38 8.29 28.09
N GLY A 191 -1.53 8.94 28.23
CA GLY A 191 -1.94 10.04 27.37
C GLY A 191 -2.46 9.65 25.98
N THR A 192 -2.53 8.36 25.68
CA THR A 192 -3.08 7.86 24.42
C THR A 192 -4.49 7.32 24.60
N SER A 193 -5.28 7.34 23.53
CA SER A 193 -6.58 6.69 23.45
C SER A 193 -6.54 5.56 22.43
N SER A 194 -7.24 4.49 22.73
CA SER A 194 -7.47 3.43 21.72
C SER A 194 -8.24 3.94 20.53
N SER A 195 -8.06 3.29 19.40
CA SER A 195 -8.80 3.56 18.17
C SER A 195 -9.40 2.26 17.64
N PRO A 196 -10.41 1.71 18.33
CA PRO A 196 -11.00 0.42 17.97
C PRO A 196 -11.70 0.45 16.60
N SER A 197 -12.02 1.64 16.09
CA SER A 197 -12.58 1.83 14.75
C SER A 197 -11.57 1.76 13.61
N LEU A 198 -10.25 1.66 13.88
CA LEU A 198 -9.26 1.38 12.85
C LEU A 198 -9.48 0.00 12.24
N ASP A 199 -9.30 -0.09 10.91
CA ASP A 199 -9.35 -1.38 10.20
C ASP A 199 -7.98 -2.06 10.16
N GLY A 200 -6.90 -1.31 10.41
CA GLY A 200 -5.54 -1.85 10.42
C GLY A 200 -4.46 -0.77 10.30
N PHE A 201 -3.31 -1.19 9.82
CA PHE A 201 -2.12 -0.36 9.69
C PHE A 201 -1.58 -0.35 8.27
N PHE A 202 -0.94 0.76 7.93
CA PHE A 202 -0.14 0.94 6.73
C PHE A 202 1.30 1.19 7.16
N LEU A 203 2.18 0.21 6.99
CA LEU A 203 3.60 0.34 7.26
C LEU A 203 4.27 0.99 6.04
N ASP A 204 4.85 2.16 6.26
CA ASP A 204 5.66 2.83 5.25
C ASP A 204 7.07 2.25 5.20
N ALA A 205 7.74 2.51 4.07
CA ALA A 205 9.11 2.05 3.85
C ALA A 205 9.29 0.54 4.07
N VAL A 206 8.35 -0.27 3.61
CA VAL A 206 8.50 -1.72 3.46
C VAL A 206 9.47 -1.94 2.32
N MET A 207 10.75 -2.02 2.66
CA MET A 207 11.82 -1.94 1.68
C MET A 207 12.38 -3.32 1.37
N ILE A 208 12.28 -3.72 0.13
CA ILE A 208 13.13 -4.80 -0.40
C ILE A 208 14.58 -4.31 -0.43
N ASP A 209 14.80 -3.03 -0.74
CA ASP A 209 16.11 -2.38 -0.76
C ASP A 209 16.18 -1.30 0.32
N PRO A 210 16.83 -1.56 1.46
CA PRO A 210 16.94 -0.58 2.55
C PRO A 210 17.76 0.66 2.19
N GLY A 211 18.39 0.68 1.03
CA GLY A 211 19.13 1.84 0.51
C GLY A 211 18.39 2.66 -0.52
N ASN A 212 17.22 2.24 -0.95
CA ASN A 212 16.38 2.90 -1.96
C ASN A 212 17.17 3.47 -3.16
N GLY A 213 18.05 2.64 -3.75
CA GLY A 213 18.83 2.99 -4.95
C GLY A 213 20.02 3.91 -4.72
N GLY A 214 20.34 4.25 -3.47
CA GLY A 214 21.56 4.99 -3.10
C GLY A 214 22.63 4.12 -2.46
N SER A 215 23.84 4.64 -2.30
CA SER A 215 24.93 3.98 -1.59
C SER A 215 24.81 4.02 -0.06
N GLY A 216 23.68 4.43 0.47
CA GLY A 216 23.56 4.88 1.86
C GLY A 216 22.99 3.90 2.87
N GLY A 217 22.42 2.78 2.45
CA GLY A 217 21.88 1.77 3.37
C GLY A 217 22.85 0.66 3.76
N ASN A 218 24.14 0.79 3.43
CA ASN A 218 25.15 -0.20 3.76
C ASN A 218 25.36 -0.26 5.27
N GLY A 219 25.34 -1.46 5.82
CA GLY A 219 25.48 -1.68 7.25
C GLY A 219 25.62 -3.15 7.60
N ASP A 220 25.81 -3.46 8.86
CA ASP A 220 25.90 -4.84 9.35
C ASP A 220 24.49 -5.42 9.68
N TRP A 221 23.68 -5.59 8.63
CA TRP A 221 22.30 -6.08 8.72
C TRP A 221 22.15 -7.48 9.32
N GLU A 222 23.21 -8.28 9.24
CA GLU A 222 23.22 -9.65 9.76
C GLU A 222 23.93 -9.77 11.11
N ARG A 223 24.47 -8.66 11.64
CA ARG A 223 25.23 -8.66 12.91
C ARG A 223 26.41 -9.65 12.90
N ILE A 224 27.16 -9.72 11.79
CA ILE A 224 28.31 -10.62 11.62
C ILE A 224 29.67 -9.91 11.67
N GLY A 225 29.68 -8.63 11.96
CA GLY A 225 30.90 -7.84 12.10
C GLY A 225 31.42 -7.25 10.80
N THR A 226 30.67 -7.38 9.71
CA THR A 226 31.04 -6.83 8.40
C THR A 226 29.88 -6.05 7.79
N THR A 227 30.23 -4.93 7.15
CA THR A 227 29.26 -4.13 6.40
C THR A 227 28.78 -4.92 5.18
N GLN A 228 27.46 -5.11 5.07
CA GLN A 228 26.83 -5.60 3.85
C GLN A 228 26.36 -4.41 3.00
N ALA A 229 26.42 -4.56 1.69
CA ALA A 229 25.79 -3.63 0.79
C ALA A 229 24.26 -3.69 0.95
N HIS A 230 23.59 -2.53 0.87
CA HIS A 230 22.12 -2.47 0.99
C HIS A 230 21.40 -3.38 -0.03
N ASN A 231 22.01 -3.58 -1.21
CA ASN A 231 21.51 -4.43 -2.29
C ASN A 231 22.09 -5.85 -2.28
N ALA A 232 22.77 -6.28 -1.21
CA ALA A 232 23.23 -7.66 -1.12
C ALA A 232 22.07 -8.64 -0.90
N PRO A 233 22.13 -9.85 -1.47
CA PRO A 233 21.09 -10.86 -1.29
C PRO A 233 20.75 -11.16 0.16
N THR A 234 21.76 -11.21 1.02
CA THR A 234 21.61 -11.46 2.46
C THR A 234 20.90 -10.32 3.16
N THR A 235 21.16 -9.07 2.77
CA THR A 235 20.50 -7.89 3.29
C THR A 235 18.99 -7.94 2.96
N TYR A 236 18.63 -8.26 1.72
CA TYR A 236 17.22 -8.44 1.34
C TYR A 236 16.53 -9.50 2.19
N GLN A 237 17.16 -10.64 2.40
CA GLN A 237 16.60 -11.72 3.20
C GLN A 237 16.42 -11.30 4.66
N ALA A 238 17.40 -10.61 5.24
CA ALA A 238 17.36 -10.13 6.61
C ALA A 238 16.20 -9.13 6.81
N VAL A 239 16.12 -8.11 5.96
CA VAL A 239 15.08 -7.07 6.03
C VAL A 239 13.68 -7.67 5.83
N MET A 240 13.48 -8.45 4.78
CA MET A 240 12.18 -9.09 4.52
C MET A 240 11.75 -10.06 5.62
N THR A 241 12.69 -10.75 6.25
CA THR A 241 12.39 -11.61 7.41
C THR A 241 11.89 -10.78 8.58
N GLY A 242 12.54 -9.65 8.86
CA GLY A 242 12.11 -8.70 9.87
C GLY A 242 10.71 -8.15 9.57
N GLU A 243 10.50 -7.61 8.38
CA GLU A 243 9.21 -7.04 7.95
C GLU A 243 8.07 -8.06 8.01
N ARG A 244 8.32 -9.29 7.55
CA ARG A 244 7.36 -10.37 7.69
C ARG A 244 6.99 -10.63 9.14
N SER A 245 7.96 -10.52 10.06
CA SER A 245 7.70 -10.74 11.48
C SER A 245 6.76 -9.68 12.07
N PHE A 246 6.82 -8.43 11.58
CA PHE A 246 5.87 -7.37 11.93
C PHE A 246 4.44 -7.77 11.56
N TYR A 247 4.19 -8.14 10.31
CA TYR A 247 2.86 -8.51 9.84
C TYR A 247 2.32 -9.76 10.52
N THR A 248 3.19 -10.76 10.72
CA THR A 248 2.81 -12.00 11.41
C THR A 248 2.42 -11.74 12.87
N TYR A 249 3.16 -10.88 13.56
CA TYR A 249 2.84 -10.48 14.93
C TYR A 249 1.47 -9.77 14.99
N LEU A 250 1.24 -8.79 14.14
CA LEU A 250 -0.02 -8.05 14.12
C LEU A 250 -1.22 -8.94 13.77
N SER A 251 -1.07 -9.83 12.81
CA SER A 251 -2.14 -10.79 12.46
C SER A 251 -2.54 -11.67 13.63
N THR A 252 -1.62 -11.94 14.55
CA THR A 252 -1.88 -12.70 15.78
C THR A 252 -2.43 -11.80 16.89
N ALA A 253 -1.86 -10.62 17.07
CA ALA A 253 -2.20 -9.71 18.17
C ALA A 253 -3.53 -8.98 17.92
N TRP A 254 -3.89 -8.77 16.67
CA TRP A 254 -5.15 -8.16 16.25
C TRP A 254 -5.77 -8.94 15.09
N PRO A 255 -6.40 -10.09 15.36
CA PRO A 255 -7.08 -10.88 14.34
C PRO A 255 -8.17 -10.07 13.63
N GLY A 256 -8.18 -10.13 12.29
CA GLY A 256 -9.14 -9.38 11.46
C GLY A 256 -8.70 -7.99 11.06
N SER A 257 -7.60 -7.44 11.62
CA SER A 257 -7.03 -6.20 11.09
C SER A 257 -6.42 -6.42 9.69
N VAL A 258 -6.53 -5.41 8.84
CA VAL A 258 -5.92 -5.41 7.51
C VAL A 258 -4.52 -4.81 7.59
N GLN A 259 -3.54 -5.54 7.08
CA GLN A 259 -2.13 -5.17 7.13
C GLN A 259 -1.68 -4.71 5.75
N LEU A 260 -1.32 -3.44 5.64
CA LEU A 260 -0.87 -2.80 4.39
C LEU A 260 0.59 -2.37 4.48
N GLY A 261 1.23 -2.21 3.33
CA GLY A 261 2.61 -1.69 3.28
C GLY A 261 2.90 -0.88 2.03
N ASN A 262 3.77 0.12 2.13
CA ASN A 262 4.28 0.88 1.00
C ASN A 262 5.44 0.12 0.35
N SER A 263 5.15 -0.69 -0.65
CA SER A 263 6.16 -1.51 -1.33
C SER A 263 5.76 -1.92 -2.74
N GLY A 264 4.66 -1.37 -3.24
CA GLY A 264 4.07 -1.78 -4.49
C GLY A 264 5.02 -1.74 -5.69
N GLN A 265 5.88 -0.73 -5.78
CA GLN A 265 6.88 -0.62 -6.83
C GLN A 265 7.95 -1.72 -6.78
N HIS A 266 8.15 -2.36 -5.63
CA HIS A 266 9.14 -3.41 -5.43
C HIS A 266 8.57 -4.81 -5.64
N PHE A 267 7.25 -4.99 -5.67
CA PHE A 267 6.59 -6.29 -5.86
C PHE A 267 6.55 -6.78 -7.30
N GLY A 268 7.18 -6.12 -8.22
CA GLY A 268 7.04 -6.47 -9.61
C GLY A 268 8.32 -6.84 -10.32
N ALA A 269 8.13 -7.47 -11.47
CA ALA A 269 9.19 -7.86 -12.40
C ALA A 269 10.05 -6.69 -12.91
N ALA A 270 9.67 -5.43 -12.65
CA ALA A 270 10.42 -4.27 -13.14
C ALA A 270 11.72 -4.05 -12.36
N VAL A 271 11.69 -4.09 -11.02
CA VAL A 271 12.93 -4.04 -10.22
C VAL A 271 13.73 -5.31 -10.45
N ALA A 272 13.07 -6.45 -10.42
CA ALA A 272 13.71 -7.71 -10.74
C ALA A 272 14.27 -7.73 -12.17
N GLY A 273 13.60 -7.08 -13.13
CA GLY A 273 14.04 -7.00 -14.52
C GLY A 273 15.39 -6.31 -14.71
N SER A 274 15.70 -5.31 -13.88
CA SER A 274 17.02 -4.64 -13.91
C SER A 274 18.16 -5.57 -13.47
N TYR A 275 17.90 -6.55 -12.61
CA TYR A 275 18.88 -7.53 -12.13
C TYR A 275 18.86 -8.83 -12.93
N LYS A 276 17.81 -9.11 -13.68
CA LYS A 276 17.65 -10.38 -14.40
C LYS A 276 18.83 -10.75 -15.30
N SER A 277 19.43 -9.75 -15.96
CA SER A 277 20.57 -9.95 -16.86
C SER A 277 21.92 -9.78 -16.18
N THR A 278 21.98 -9.01 -15.08
CA THR A 278 23.23 -8.64 -14.40
C THR A 278 23.50 -9.51 -13.17
N ASP A 279 22.47 -9.94 -12.47
CA ASP A 279 22.53 -10.84 -11.32
C ASP A 279 21.27 -11.74 -11.25
N PRO A 280 21.27 -12.88 -11.96
CA PRO A 280 20.13 -13.82 -11.94
C PRO A 280 19.83 -14.41 -10.56
N THR A 281 20.83 -14.49 -9.68
CA THR A 281 20.65 -15.03 -8.32
C THR A 281 19.89 -14.04 -7.47
N LEU A 282 20.31 -12.77 -7.46
CA LEU A 282 19.62 -11.69 -6.79
C LEU A 282 18.19 -11.54 -7.31
N TYR A 283 17.99 -11.59 -8.62
CA TYR A 283 16.67 -11.58 -9.23
C TYR A 283 15.74 -12.67 -8.65
N THR A 284 16.25 -13.92 -8.56
CA THR A 284 15.46 -15.03 -8.02
C THR A 284 15.14 -14.83 -6.53
N GLN A 285 16.10 -14.30 -5.77
CA GLN A 285 15.91 -14.03 -4.34
C GLN A 285 14.92 -12.89 -4.08
N ILE A 286 14.98 -11.81 -4.87
CA ILE A 286 14.00 -10.71 -4.79
C ILE A 286 12.59 -11.26 -5.07
N LEU A 287 12.41 -12.08 -6.10
CA LEU A 287 11.11 -12.67 -6.42
C LEU A 287 10.60 -13.56 -5.29
N ALA A 288 11.45 -14.42 -4.73
CA ALA A 288 11.09 -15.32 -3.64
C ALA A 288 10.74 -14.55 -2.36
N GLY A 289 11.55 -13.54 -2.01
CA GLY A 289 11.31 -12.68 -0.87
C GLY A 289 10.04 -11.84 -1.01
N THR A 290 9.83 -11.27 -2.18
CA THR A 290 8.60 -10.53 -2.53
C THR A 290 7.36 -11.39 -2.35
N ALA A 291 7.36 -12.61 -2.87
CA ALA A 291 6.23 -13.53 -2.70
C ALA A 291 5.98 -13.88 -1.22
N THR A 292 7.05 -14.06 -0.45
CA THR A 292 6.95 -14.37 0.98
C THR A 292 6.41 -13.20 1.79
N LEU A 293 6.87 -11.99 1.52
CA LEU A 293 6.41 -10.78 2.21
C LEU A 293 4.97 -10.44 1.83
N SER A 294 4.65 -10.44 0.54
CA SER A 294 3.29 -10.14 0.08
C SER A 294 2.26 -11.16 0.57
N GLY A 295 2.64 -12.42 0.78
CA GLY A 295 1.79 -13.42 1.42
C GLY A 295 1.47 -13.14 2.89
N ALA A 296 2.23 -12.27 3.56
CA ALA A 296 1.95 -11.80 4.92
C ALA A 296 1.14 -10.49 4.96
N MET A 297 1.10 -9.75 3.84
CA MET A 297 0.40 -8.48 3.70
C MET A 297 -0.96 -8.69 3.02
N GLN A 298 -1.90 -7.80 3.32
CA GLN A 298 -3.23 -7.82 2.72
C GLN A 298 -3.45 -6.71 1.70
N GLY A 299 -2.40 -6.00 1.36
CA GLY A 299 -2.40 -4.92 0.39
C GLY A 299 -1.29 -3.90 0.64
N GLY A 300 -1.44 -2.72 0.04
CA GLY A 300 -0.45 -1.68 0.20
C GLY A 300 -0.66 -0.47 -0.70
N ASP A 301 0.43 0.26 -0.94
CA ASP A 301 0.48 1.35 -1.89
C ASP A 301 1.44 1.01 -3.04
N PHE A 302 1.00 1.28 -4.25
CA PHE A 302 1.87 1.44 -5.40
C PHE A 302 2.25 2.92 -5.51
N GLU A 303 3.11 3.36 -4.64
CA GLU A 303 3.71 4.67 -4.77
C GLU A 303 4.35 4.81 -6.15
N HIS A 304 4.06 5.91 -6.84
CA HIS A 304 4.59 6.17 -8.18
C HIS A 304 4.22 5.14 -9.26
N MET A 305 2.97 4.68 -9.30
CA MET A 305 2.54 3.79 -10.37
C MET A 305 2.57 4.48 -11.72
N MET A 306 2.08 5.73 -11.78
CA MET A 306 2.09 6.58 -12.98
C MET A 306 2.23 8.06 -12.64
N GLY A 307 2.50 8.89 -13.66
CA GLY A 307 2.48 10.35 -13.55
C GLY A 307 3.78 11.01 -13.08
N LYS A 308 4.83 10.26 -12.79
CA LYS A 308 6.14 10.74 -12.34
C LYS A 308 7.27 10.21 -13.21
N SER A 309 8.43 10.87 -13.21
CA SER A 309 9.64 10.37 -13.92
C SER A 309 10.11 9.03 -13.39
N SER A 310 9.95 8.81 -12.09
CA SER A 310 10.25 7.54 -11.39
C SER A 310 9.11 6.54 -11.42
N SER A 311 8.01 6.79 -12.13
CA SER A 311 6.87 5.88 -12.13
C SER A 311 7.13 4.61 -12.94
N VAL A 312 6.46 3.54 -12.52
CA VAL A 312 6.52 2.24 -13.20
C VAL A 312 6.10 2.36 -14.66
N GLU A 313 5.07 3.17 -14.96
CA GLU A 313 4.65 3.42 -16.33
C GLU A 313 5.74 4.11 -17.16
N THR A 314 6.51 5.04 -16.56
CA THR A 314 7.51 5.82 -17.30
C THR A 314 8.69 4.96 -17.76
N TRP A 315 9.19 4.07 -16.90
CA TRP A 315 10.36 3.24 -17.24
C TRP A 315 10.02 1.85 -17.75
N GLY A 316 8.86 1.32 -17.45
CA GLY A 316 8.43 -0.01 -17.90
C GLY A 316 7.38 -0.01 -18.99
N GLY A 317 6.71 1.12 -19.21
CA GLY A 317 5.54 1.23 -20.09
C GLY A 317 4.26 0.70 -19.45
N SER A 318 3.14 1.04 -20.07
CA SER A 318 1.79 0.73 -19.55
C SER A 318 1.53 -0.78 -19.39
N ALA A 319 2.08 -1.62 -20.26
CA ALA A 319 1.91 -3.08 -20.17
C ALA A 319 2.65 -3.66 -18.96
N ALA A 320 3.90 -3.24 -18.74
CA ALA A 320 4.69 -3.67 -17.57
C ALA A 320 4.05 -3.17 -16.26
N MET A 321 3.54 -1.95 -16.25
CA MET A 321 2.78 -1.38 -15.12
C MET A 321 1.58 -2.27 -14.75
N GLN A 322 0.75 -2.64 -15.72
CA GLN A 322 -0.40 -3.51 -15.46
C GLN A 322 0.01 -4.92 -15.04
N GLN A 323 1.09 -5.46 -15.62
CA GLN A 323 1.62 -6.75 -15.21
C GLN A 323 2.10 -6.73 -13.76
N GLN A 324 2.83 -5.70 -13.37
CA GLN A 324 3.31 -5.52 -11.99
C GLN A 324 2.14 -5.40 -11.02
N TYR A 325 1.18 -4.54 -11.33
CA TYR A 325 -0.04 -4.36 -10.56
C TYR A 325 -0.78 -5.68 -10.34
N ARG A 326 -0.99 -6.43 -11.43
CA ARG A 326 -1.66 -7.73 -11.37
C ARG A 326 -0.89 -8.74 -10.52
N THR A 327 0.44 -8.81 -10.67
CA THR A 327 1.29 -9.73 -9.92
C THR A 327 1.21 -9.46 -8.42
N ALA A 328 1.28 -8.20 -8.00
CA ALA A 328 1.14 -7.83 -6.60
C ALA A 328 -0.24 -8.21 -6.06
N MET A 329 -1.31 -7.88 -6.77
CA MET A 329 -2.68 -8.21 -6.37
C MET A 329 -2.93 -9.72 -6.27
N LEU A 330 -2.26 -10.54 -7.07
CA LEU A 330 -2.33 -12.00 -6.94
C LEU A 330 -1.63 -12.51 -5.68
N ASN A 331 -0.52 -11.90 -5.31
CA ASN A 331 0.34 -12.33 -4.21
C ASN A 331 -0.16 -11.89 -2.82
N PHE A 332 -0.88 -10.78 -2.71
CA PHE A 332 -1.43 -10.35 -1.42
C PHE A 332 -2.42 -11.37 -0.85
N ALA A 333 -2.37 -11.50 0.48
CA ALA A 333 -3.34 -12.29 1.23
C ALA A 333 -4.67 -11.52 1.43
N GLY A 334 -5.70 -12.20 1.85
CA GLY A 334 -6.94 -11.62 2.38
C GLY A 334 -7.63 -10.62 1.46
N ALA A 335 -7.91 -9.44 2.00
CA ALA A 335 -8.73 -8.39 1.37
C ALA A 335 -8.13 -7.78 0.10
N LYS A 336 -6.83 -7.89 -0.10
CA LYS A 336 -6.11 -7.38 -1.28
C LYS A 336 -6.35 -5.89 -1.55
N MET A 337 -6.30 -5.09 -0.50
CA MET A 337 -6.55 -3.64 -0.57
C MET A 337 -5.27 -2.91 -1.02
N MET A 338 -5.23 -2.49 -2.27
CA MET A 338 -4.08 -1.82 -2.88
C MET A 338 -4.45 -0.41 -3.32
N LEU A 339 -3.70 0.59 -2.86
CA LEU A 339 -3.79 1.94 -3.36
C LEU A 339 -3.00 2.05 -4.66
N PHE A 340 -3.67 2.42 -5.74
CA PHE A 340 -3.08 2.66 -7.05
C PHE A 340 -2.79 4.15 -7.21
N ASN A 341 -1.56 4.56 -6.99
CA ASN A 341 -1.17 5.95 -6.94
C ASN A 341 -0.86 6.52 -8.33
N HIS A 342 -1.55 7.60 -8.68
CA HIS A 342 -1.32 8.39 -9.87
C HIS A 342 -0.80 9.77 -9.45
N ASP A 343 0.51 9.97 -9.57
CA ASP A 343 1.16 11.20 -9.15
C ASP A 343 0.88 12.38 -10.06
N ASN A 344 0.90 13.56 -9.45
CA ASN A 344 0.87 14.84 -10.14
C ASN A 344 -0.34 15.04 -11.06
N VAL A 345 -1.50 14.56 -10.64
CA VAL A 345 -2.77 14.86 -11.29
C VAL A 345 -3.15 16.30 -10.95
N GLN A 346 -2.30 17.24 -11.39
CA GLN A 346 -2.50 18.67 -11.16
C GLN A 346 -3.03 19.35 -12.41
N ALA A 347 -3.87 20.34 -12.17
CA ALA A 347 -4.33 21.24 -13.20
C ALA A 347 -3.63 22.61 -13.07
N ASN A 348 -2.97 23.03 -14.12
CA ASN A 348 -2.35 24.37 -14.22
C ASN A 348 -3.20 25.35 -15.03
N GLY A 349 -4.52 25.19 -15.01
CA GLY A 349 -5.48 26.26 -15.30
C GLY A 349 -5.63 26.76 -16.73
N SER A 350 -4.97 26.22 -17.75
CA SER A 350 -5.17 26.66 -19.15
C SER A 350 -5.21 25.49 -20.15
N ASP A 351 -6.09 25.58 -21.13
CA ASP A 351 -6.14 24.71 -22.31
C ASP A 351 -5.02 25.07 -23.30
N PRO A 352 -4.54 24.16 -24.11
CA PRO A 352 -5.08 22.86 -24.52
C PRO A 352 -4.67 21.69 -23.66
N VAL A 353 -5.27 20.51 -23.91
CA VAL A 353 -4.93 19.23 -23.27
C VAL A 353 -3.50 18.87 -23.62
N THR A 354 -2.59 19.09 -22.69
CA THR A 354 -1.17 18.77 -22.84
C THR A 354 -0.67 17.98 -21.63
N PHE A 355 0.28 17.10 -21.92
CA PHE A 355 0.99 16.35 -20.88
C PHE A 355 2.49 16.55 -21.12
N ASN A 356 3.26 16.64 -20.05
CA ASN A 356 4.71 16.59 -20.18
C ASN A 356 5.18 15.16 -20.54
N SER A 357 6.49 14.97 -20.72
CA SER A 357 7.09 13.68 -21.09
C SER A 357 6.79 12.56 -20.09
N TYR A 358 6.46 12.89 -18.86
CA TYR A 358 6.13 11.94 -17.78
C TYR A 358 4.63 11.69 -17.63
N GLY A 359 3.79 12.35 -18.44
CA GLY A 359 2.35 12.18 -18.37
C GLY A 359 1.67 13.03 -17.31
N GLN A 360 2.31 14.09 -16.87
CA GLN A 360 1.73 15.06 -15.96
C GLN A 360 0.83 16.03 -16.73
N PRO A 361 -0.42 16.24 -16.31
CA PRO A 361 -1.32 17.19 -16.97
C PRO A 361 -0.87 18.62 -16.73
N SER A 362 -1.02 19.46 -17.75
CA SER A 362 -0.68 20.87 -17.72
C SER A 362 -1.90 21.82 -17.62
N SER A 363 -3.12 21.27 -17.68
CA SER A 363 -4.37 22.03 -17.62
C SER A 363 -5.48 21.23 -16.90
N TRP A 364 -6.62 21.88 -16.60
CA TRP A 364 -7.79 21.20 -16.05
C TRP A 364 -8.35 20.13 -17.00
N SER A 365 -8.42 20.42 -18.30
CA SER A 365 -8.85 19.43 -19.29
C SER A 365 -7.89 18.23 -19.32
N ALA A 366 -6.58 18.49 -19.23
CA ALA A 366 -5.58 17.43 -19.12
C ALA A 366 -5.70 16.67 -17.79
N ALA A 367 -6.03 17.35 -16.68
CA ALA A 367 -6.26 16.71 -15.40
C ALA A 367 -7.47 15.77 -15.44
N TRP A 368 -8.58 16.15 -16.08
CA TRP A 368 -9.73 15.28 -16.25
C TRP A 368 -9.41 14.04 -17.10
N GLN A 369 -8.71 14.24 -18.21
CA GLN A 369 -8.23 13.12 -19.02
C GLN A 369 -7.25 12.24 -18.22
N GLY A 370 -6.32 12.85 -17.48
CA GLY A 370 -5.38 12.14 -16.60
C GLY A 370 -6.09 11.32 -15.51
N ALA A 371 -7.07 11.90 -14.84
CA ALA A 371 -7.87 11.21 -13.85
C ALA A 371 -8.65 10.03 -14.46
N ARG A 372 -9.31 10.22 -15.61
CA ARG A 372 -9.96 9.12 -16.34
C ARG A 372 -8.98 8.03 -16.71
N TYR A 373 -7.81 8.41 -17.23
CA TYR A 373 -6.75 7.46 -17.57
C TYR A 373 -6.31 6.64 -16.36
N GLY A 374 -6.05 7.30 -15.23
CA GLY A 374 -5.59 6.63 -14.01
C GLY A 374 -6.65 5.73 -13.38
N ILE A 375 -7.88 6.24 -13.20
CA ILE A 375 -8.95 5.43 -12.60
C ILE A 375 -9.32 4.23 -13.47
N THR A 376 -9.34 4.38 -14.80
CA THR A 376 -9.61 3.26 -15.70
C THR A 376 -8.46 2.26 -15.73
N ALA A 377 -7.20 2.70 -15.60
CA ALA A 377 -6.07 1.80 -15.41
C ALA A 377 -6.16 0.99 -14.10
N ALA A 378 -6.52 1.64 -13.00
CA ALA A 378 -6.74 0.97 -11.71
C ALA A 378 -7.90 -0.04 -11.78
N LEU A 379 -8.95 0.30 -12.51
CA LEU A 379 -10.14 -0.54 -12.70
C LEU A 379 -9.89 -1.79 -13.58
N MET A 380 -8.75 -1.87 -14.28
CA MET A 380 -8.36 -3.12 -14.94
C MET A 380 -8.05 -4.24 -13.94
N ASN A 381 -7.88 -3.90 -12.65
CA ASN A 381 -7.75 -4.83 -11.53
C ASN A 381 -8.60 -4.34 -10.34
N ASN A 382 -8.33 -4.78 -9.12
CA ASN A 382 -9.18 -4.58 -7.94
C ASN A 382 -8.69 -3.51 -6.96
N GLY A 383 -7.69 -2.71 -7.31
CA GLY A 383 -7.14 -1.68 -6.43
C GLY A 383 -8.00 -0.43 -6.31
N TYR A 384 -7.60 0.44 -5.40
CA TYR A 384 -8.22 1.72 -5.09
C TYR A 384 -7.44 2.83 -5.77
N TYR A 385 -8.09 3.58 -6.64
CA TYR A 385 -7.45 4.69 -7.34
C TYR A 385 -7.24 5.89 -6.41
N PHE A 386 -6.04 6.44 -6.44
CA PHE A 386 -5.68 7.67 -5.75
C PHE A 386 -5.04 8.66 -6.73
N ALA A 387 -5.68 9.80 -6.94
CA ALA A 387 -5.12 10.92 -7.70
C ALA A 387 -4.31 11.82 -6.76
N ASN A 388 -3.00 11.62 -6.74
CA ASN A 388 -2.08 12.40 -5.92
C ASN A 388 -1.74 13.72 -6.62
N SER A 389 -1.92 14.84 -5.95
CA SER A 389 -1.57 16.18 -6.48
C SER A 389 -0.07 16.49 -6.44
N GLY A 390 0.75 15.59 -5.91
CA GLY A 390 2.20 15.75 -5.78
C GLY A 390 2.66 16.22 -4.40
N ALA A 391 1.72 16.48 -3.51
CA ALA A 391 1.99 16.67 -2.09
C ALA A 391 1.19 15.59 -1.34
N TYR A 392 1.87 14.70 -0.62
CA TYR A 392 1.23 13.75 0.31
C TYR A 392 0.44 14.45 1.42
N ASP A 393 0.52 15.76 1.46
CA ASP A 393 -0.18 16.69 2.32
C ASP A 393 -1.36 17.32 1.58
N GLU A 394 -2.25 16.53 1.02
CA GLU A 394 -3.53 17.05 0.50
C GLU A 394 -4.45 17.55 1.62
N GLU A 395 -3.86 18.22 2.56
CA GLU A 395 -4.47 18.63 3.81
C GLU A 395 -5.24 19.93 3.70
N THR A 396 -4.98 20.68 2.65
CA THR A 396 -5.72 21.92 2.44
C THR A 396 -6.97 21.64 1.65
N THR A 397 -8.10 22.16 2.11
CA THR A 397 -9.39 22.09 1.40
C THR A 397 -9.32 22.60 -0.05
N SER A 398 -8.29 23.39 -0.37
CA SER A 398 -8.01 23.90 -1.74
C SER A 398 -7.43 22.82 -2.68
N ASN A 399 -6.87 21.74 -2.16
CA ASN A 399 -6.25 20.67 -2.96
C ASN A 399 -7.16 19.45 -3.10
N HIS A 400 -8.30 19.45 -2.45
CA HIS A 400 -9.27 18.37 -2.56
C HIS A 400 -9.84 18.32 -3.97
N ARG A 401 -9.54 17.24 -4.68
CA ARG A 401 -10.01 17.01 -6.05
C ARG A 401 -11.05 15.92 -6.07
N TRP A 402 -12.14 16.17 -6.74
CA TRP A 402 -13.20 15.21 -6.95
C TRP A 402 -13.51 15.16 -8.43
N PHE A 403 -13.47 13.97 -9.02
CA PHE A 403 -13.72 13.77 -10.45
C PHE A 403 -15.09 13.12 -10.66
N ASP A 404 -15.73 13.45 -11.77
CA ASP A 404 -17.05 12.88 -12.14
C ASP A 404 -17.02 11.35 -12.16
N GLU A 405 -15.87 10.76 -12.51
CA GLU A 405 -15.64 9.32 -12.55
C GLU A 405 -15.66 8.64 -11.18
N TYR A 406 -15.51 9.39 -10.10
CA TYR A 406 -15.50 8.83 -8.74
C TYR A 406 -16.91 8.39 -8.30
N ASP A 407 -17.91 9.19 -8.67
CA ASP A 407 -19.28 9.00 -8.19
C ASP A 407 -20.37 9.19 -9.26
N ASN A 408 -19.99 9.16 -10.55
CA ASN A 408 -20.89 9.43 -11.67
C ASN A 408 -21.59 10.79 -11.51
N ALA A 409 -20.79 11.83 -11.29
CA ALA A 409 -21.23 13.23 -11.14
C ALA A 409 -22.27 13.45 -10.03
N GLY A 410 -22.18 12.69 -8.95
CA GLY A 410 -23.04 12.82 -7.75
C GLY A 410 -24.06 11.68 -7.58
N ALA A 411 -24.01 10.64 -8.42
CA ALA A 411 -24.87 9.46 -8.23
C ALA A 411 -24.42 8.57 -7.06
N GLY A 412 -23.16 8.72 -6.61
CA GLY A 412 -22.58 8.01 -5.48
C GLY A 412 -21.44 7.05 -5.87
N VAL A 413 -20.44 6.97 -5.01
CA VAL A 413 -19.32 6.02 -5.15
C VAL A 413 -19.85 4.58 -5.18
N GLY A 414 -19.19 3.72 -5.97
CA GLY A 414 -19.68 2.34 -6.14
C GLY A 414 -20.74 2.14 -7.22
N TYR A 415 -21.00 3.15 -8.02
CA TYR A 415 -22.06 3.15 -9.04
C TYR A 415 -21.90 2.11 -10.15
N LEU A 416 -20.67 1.57 -10.38
CA LEU A 416 -20.42 0.51 -11.35
C LEU A 416 -20.86 -0.88 -10.86
N GLY A 417 -21.05 -1.05 -9.55
CA GLY A 417 -21.34 -2.35 -8.93
C GLY A 417 -20.12 -3.27 -8.90
N GLN A 418 -20.32 -4.57 -8.99
CA GLN A 418 -19.27 -5.60 -8.95
C GLN A 418 -18.82 -5.98 -10.37
N PRO A 419 -17.56 -6.45 -10.53
CA PRO A 419 -17.14 -7.11 -11.78
C PRO A 419 -18.05 -8.29 -12.09
N VAL A 420 -18.35 -8.48 -13.35
CA VAL A 420 -19.16 -9.64 -13.79
C VAL A 420 -18.34 -10.93 -13.79
N GLY A 421 -19.03 -12.06 -13.76
CA GLY A 421 -18.37 -13.35 -13.93
C GLY A 421 -17.78 -13.53 -15.34
N GLY A 422 -16.82 -14.43 -15.49
CA GLY A 422 -16.16 -14.71 -16.75
C GLY A 422 -14.94 -13.82 -17.05
N SER A 423 -14.37 -13.99 -18.23
CA SER A 423 -13.08 -13.38 -18.60
C SER A 423 -13.10 -11.86 -18.64
N LEU A 424 -14.23 -11.25 -19.03
CA LEU A 424 -14.35 -9.80 -19.17
C LEU A 424 -14.46 -9.06 -17.83
N GLY A 425 -14.93 -9.70 -16.77
CA GLY A 425 -15.00 -9.14 -15.42
C GLY A 425 -13.77 -9.44 -14.56
N ASN A 426 -12.96 -10.42 -14.92
CA ASN A 426 -11.73 -10.75 -14.22
C ASN A 426 -10.70 -9.62 -14.35
N PRO A 427 -9.72 -9.53 -13.43
CA PRO A 427 -8.56 -8.66 -13.61
C PRO A 427 -7.90 -8.90 -14.98
N GLN A 428 -7.75 -7.83 -15.76
CA GLN A 428 -7.32 -7.92 -17.15
C GLN A 428 -5.81 -8.16 -17.26
N SER A 429 -5.42 -8.92 -18.27
CA SER A 429 -4.01 -9.26 -18.54
C SER A 429 -3.53 -8.80 -19.92
N GLY A 430 -4.38 -8.17 -20.71
CA GLY A 430 -4.06 -7.72 -22.06
C GLY A 430 -5.18 -6.91 -22.69
N ALA A 431 -4.89 -6.40 -23.87
CA ALA A 431 -5.84 -5.62 -24.65
C ALA A 431 -7.03 -6.47 -25.13
N TRP A 432 -8.19 -5.83 -25.15
CA TRP A 432 -9.42 -6.39 -25.68
C TRP A 432 -9.56 -6.16 -27.21
N SER A 433 -9.40 -4.91 -27.65
CA SER A 433 -9.55 -4.55 -29.06
C SER A 433 -8.68 -3.34 -29.43
N ASN A 434 -7.96 -3.39 -30.55
CA ASN A 434 -7.12 -2.29 -31.07
C ASN A 434 -6.10 -1.75 -30.04
N GLY A 435 -5.62 -2.57 -29.13
CA GLY A 435 -4.75 -2.14 -28.03
C GLY A 435 -5.48 -1.50 -26.84
N VAL A 436 -6.80 -1.30 -26.94
CA VAL A 436 -7.64 -0.83 -25.85
C VAL A 436 -8.00 -1.99 -24.94
N TRP A 437 -7.89 -1.78 -23.64
CA TRP A 437 -8.29 -2.74 -22.60
C TRP A 437 -9.72 -2.50 -22.18
N MET A 438 -10.41 -3.54 -21.76
CA MET A 438 -11.80 -3.48 -21.31
C MET A 438 -12.01 -4.37 -20.10
N ARG A 439 -12.81 -3.85 -19.14
CA ARG A 439 -13.33 -4.66 -18.04
C ARG A 439 -14.81 -4.39 -17.83
N GLU A 440 -15.55 -5.46 -17.58
CA GLU A 440 -17.00 -5.41 -17.46
C GLU A 440 -17.43 -5.49 -15.99
N PHE A 441 -18.44 -4.68 -15.65
CA PHE A 441 -19.07 -4.60 -14.33
C PHE A 441 -20.60 -4.76 -14.47
N SER A 442 -21.26 -5.06 -13.36
CA SER A 442 -22.70 -5.31 -13.36
C SER A 442 -23.54 -4.12 -13.88
N LYS A 443 -23.02 -2.90 -13.77
CA LYS A 443 -23.71 -1.68 -14.20
C LYS A 443 -23.02 -0.93 -15.33
N GLY A 444 -21.91 -1.44 -15.87
CA GLY A 444 -21.18 -0.75 -16.93
C GLY A 444 -19.94 -1.47 -17.42
N VAL A 445 -19.20 -0.74 -18.25
CA VAL A 445 -17.94 -1.18 -18.85
C VAL A 445 -16.90 -0.09 -18.70
N VAL A 446 -15.67 -0.47 -18.43
CA VAL A 446 -14.52 0.43 -18.37
C VAL A 446 -13.61 0.14 -19.55
N LEU A 447 -13.23 1.20 -20.27
CA LEU A 447 -12.24 1.14 -21.35
C LEU A 447 -11.03 1.94 -20.97
N TRP A 448 -9.84 1.41 -21.24
CA TRP A 448 -8.56 2.04 -20.99
C TRP A 448 -7.66 1.95 -22.22
N ASN A 449 -7.20 3.11 -22.71
CA ASN A 449 -6.27 3.22 -23.83
C ASN A 449 -4.87 3.57 -23.31
N PRO A 450 -3.91 2.62 -23.35
CA PRO A 450 -2.56 2.82 -22.80
C PRO A 450 -1.81 3.98 -23.45
N LYS A 451 -0.85 4.56 -22.70
CA LYS A 451 0.15 5.49 -23.22
C LYS A 451 0.94 4.87 -24.37
N GLY A 452 1.09 5.62 -25.46
CA GLY A 452 1.83 5.20 -26.63
C GLY A 452 1.03 4.37 -27.64
N ASN A 453 -0.25 4.08 -27.35
CA ASN A 453 -1.12 3.39 -28.30
C ASN A 453 -1.70 4.32 -29.38
N GLY A 454 -1.58 5.64 -29.21
CA GLY A 454 -2.21 6.64 -30.06
C GLY A 454 -3.73 6.68 -29.89
N ALA A 455 -4.41 7.47 -30.71
CA ALA A 455 -5.88 7.50 -30.69
C ALA A 455 -6.45 6.20 -31.24
N ARG A 456 -7.45 5.63 -30.55
CA ARG A 456 -8.10 4.37 -30.91
C ARG A 456 -9.61 4.49 -30.91
N THR A 457 -10.22 3.88 -31.90
CA THR A 457 -11.68 3.76 -31.99
C THR A 457 -12.06 2.27 -31.83
N VAL A 458 -13.01 2.02 -30.95
CA VAL A 458 -13.53 0.68 -30.68
C VAL A 458 -15.06 0.66 -30.78
N ASN A 459 -15.62 -0.45 -31.26
CA ASN A 459 -17.05 -0.67 -31.32
C ASN A 459 -17.51 -1.35 -30.03
N VAL A 460 -18.43 -0.74 -29.32
CA VAL A 460 -19.05 -1.24 -28.09
C VAL A 460 -20.54 -1.60 -28.29
N GLY A 461 -21.13 -1.31 -29.46
CA GLY A 461 -22.55 -1.52 -29.74
C GLY A 461 -22.98 -2.99 -29.79
N GLY A 462 -22.00 -3.91 -29.91
CA GLY A 462 -22.27 -5.37 -29.87
C GLY A 462 -22.10 -6.00 -28.50
N LEU A 463 -21.73 -5.22 -27.48
CA LEU A 463 -21.58 -5.74 -26.11
C LEU A 463 -22.98 -6.00 -25.51
N LEU A 464 -23.13 -7.18 -24.94
CA LEU A 464 -24.36 -7.60 -24.28
C LEU A 464 -24.12 -7.56 -22.76
N SER A 465 -24.97 -6.85 -22.05
CA SER A 465 -24.95 -6.86 -20.59
C SER A 465 -25.25 -8.26 -20.04
N PRO A 466 -24.60 -8.67 -18.95
CA PRO A 466 -24.94 -9.90 -18.23
C PRO A 466 -26.39 -9.96 -17.74
N HIS A 467 -27.06 -8.81 -17.68
CA HIS A 467 -28.43 -8.66 -17.18
C HIS A 467 -29.47 -8.30 -18.28
N GLY A 468 -29.10 -8.52 -19.55
CA GLY A 468 -30.02 -8.27 -20.67
C GLY A 468 -30.21 -6.81 -21.08
N HIS A 469 -29.39 -5.89 -20.53
CA HIS A 469 -29.38 -4.49 -20.97
C HIS A 469 -28.83 -4.40 -22.40
N ALA A 470 -29.47 -3.59 -23.22
CA ALA A 470 -29.04 -3.33 -24.58
C ALA A 470 -28.51 -1.89 -24.70
N GLY A 471 -27.21 -1.77 -24.94
CA GLY A 471 -26.56 -0.49 -25.17
C GLY A 471 -25.85 0.11 -23.98
N LEU A 472 -24.98 1.04 -24.30
CA LEU A 472 -24.11 1.75 -23.37
C LEU A 472 -24.29 3.27 -23.54
N ARG A 473 -24.03 4.02 -22.47
CA ARG A 473 -23.99 5.49 -22.49
C ARG A 473 -22.80 5.99 -21.66
N HIS A 474 -22.29 7.16 -22.00
CA HIS A 474 -21.36 7.87 -21.16
C HIS A 474 -21.96 8.23 -19.81
N ILE A 475 -21.14 8.42 -18.77
CA ILE A 475 -21.58 9.08 -17.55
C ILE A 475 -22.03 10.51 -17.87
N ALA A 476 -22.96 11.06 -17.09
CA ALA A 476 -23.48 12.42 -17.29
C ALA A 476 -22.69 13.41 -16.42
N GLY A 477 -21.44 13.66 -16.80
CA GLY A 477 -20.51 14.48 -16.06
C GLY A 477 -20.81 15.97 -16.10
N LYS A 478 -20.20 16.69 -15.16
CA LYS A 478 -20.29 18.17 -15.06
C LYS A 478 -18.97 18.86 -15.41
N GLN A 479 -17.86 18.12 -15.34
CA GLN A 479 -16.51 18.64 -15.55
C GLN A 479 -16.10 18.54 -17.02
N ASP A 480 -15.99 17.33 -17.58
CA ASP A 480 -15.71 17.10 -19.00
C ASP A 480 -16.98 16.68 -19.73
N THR A 481 -17.84 17.65 -20.06
CA THR A 481 -19.11 17.41 -20.72
C THR A 481 -18.98 16.97 -22.19
N VAL A 482 -17.78 17.01 -22.75
CA VAL A 482 -17.50 16.50 -24.11
C VAL A 482 -17.40 14.96 -24.05
N THR A 483 -16.60 14.44 -23.14
CA THR A 483 -16.41 12.99 -22.94
C THR A 483 -17.57 12.42 -22.11
N ASN A 484 -17.84 13.01 -20.96
CA ASN A 484 -18.87 12.55 -20.00
C ASN A 484 -20.23 13.22 -20.30
N ASN A 485 -20.76 13.02 -21.48
CA ASN A 485 -21.91 13.76 -22.02
C ASN A 485 -23.28 13.09 -21.78
N GLY A 486 -23.32 11.95 -21.12
CA GLY A 486 -24.55 11.18 -20.81
C GLY A 486 -25.20 10.49 -22.02
N ARG A 487 -24.66 10.62 -23.24
CA ARG A 487 -25.28 10.13 -24.48
C ARG A 487 -25.04 8.64 -24.67
N ALA A 488 -25.98 7.99 -25.33
CA ALA A 488 -25.83 6.63 -25.80
C ALA A 488 -24.68 6.54 -26.81
N VAL A 489 -23.99 5.41 -26.83
CA VAL A 489 -22.78 5.21 -27.62
C VAL A 489 -22.71 3.79 -28.14
N THR A 490 -22.35 3.63 -29.42
CA THR A 490 -22.03 2.34 -30.05
C THR A 490 -20.56 2.26 -30.46
N THR A 491 -19.90 3.40 -30.56
CA THR A 491 -18.48 3.50 -30.94
C THR A 491 -17.82 4.56 -30.08
N VAL A 492 -16.66 4.22 -29.50
CA VAL A 492 -15.88 5.12 -28.62
C VAL A 492 -14.54 5.39 -29.25
N THR A 493 -14.16 6.67 -29.32
CA THR A 493 -12.81 7.09 -29.68
C THR A 493 -12.09 7.59 -28.43
N LEU A 494 -11.01 6.90 -28.04
CA LEU A 494 -10.14 7.28 -26.94
C LEU A 494 -8.87 7.92 -27.50
N ARG A 495 -8.44 9.03 -26.91
CA ARG A 495 -7.12 9.61 -27.20
C ARG A 495 -6.01 8.69 -26.68
N ASP A 496 -4.77 8.98 -27.05
CA ASP A 496 -3.62 8.38 -26.37
C ASP A 496 -3.67 8.71 -24.88
N ARG A 497 -3.36 7.76 -24.02
CA ARG A 497 -3.43 7.95 -22.58
C ARG A 497 -4.80 8.50 -22.13
N ASP A 498 -5.86 7.73 -22.37
CA ASP A 498 -7.23 8.10 -22.01
C ASP A 498 -8.01 6.86 -21.53
N GLY A 499 -9.17 7.11 -20.94
CA GLY A 499 -10.10 6.07 -20.55
C GLY A 499 -11.52 6.60 -20.47
N VAL A 500 -12.48 5.70 -20.39
CA VAL A 500 -13.89 6.05 -20.24
C VAL A 500 -14.63 5.00 -19.43
N ILE A 501 -15.59 5.46 -18.66
CA ILE A 501 -16.56 4.62 -17.97
C ILE A 501 -17.89 4.77 -18.69
N LEU A 502 -18.44 3.64 -19.13
CA LEU A 502 -19.72 3.56 -19.81
C LEU A 502 -20.73 2.81 -18.93
N LEU A 503 -21.95 3.27 -18.87
CA LEU A 503 -23.01 2.64 -18.09
C LEU A 503 -23.97 1.90 -18.99
N TRP A 504 -24.44 0.74 -18.54
CA TRP A 504 -25.54 0.05 -19.22
C TRP A 504 -26.79 0.92 -19.19
N THR A 505 -27.46 1.05 -20.31
CA THR A 505 -28.79 1.66 -20.38
C THR A 505 -29.80 0.70 -19.77
N ALA A 506 -30.83 1.26 -19.10
CA ALA A 506 -31.95 0.44 -18.67
C ALA A 506 -32.58 -0.28 -19.89
N PRO A 507 -33.10 -1.49 -19.72
CA PRO A 507 -33.79 -2.20 -20.77
C PRO A 507 -35.02 -1.47 -21.26
#